data_6f9f3debb6797f8f52e025e268174eaa
#
_entry.id   6f9f3debb6797f8f52e025e268174eaa
#
_cell.length_a   1.000
_cell.length_b   1.000
_cell.length_c   1.000
_cell.angle_alpha   90.00
_cell.angle_beta   90.00
_cell.angle_gamma   90.00
#
_symmetry.space_group_name_H-M   'P 1'
#
loop_
_entity.id
_entity.type
_entity.pdbx_description
1 polymer ?
#
loop_
_entity_poly.entity_id
_entity_poly.type
_entity_poly.pdbx_seq_one_letter_code
_entity_poly.pdbx_strand_id
1 'polypeptide(L)'
;MQAQSVLPFPMSKTGNVRLLYWNIQNGMWDGQQDDYQRFTSWVAEQKPDICVWCEAQKLYKTGTADSERETEQECLDRWKRLAARYGHTYIYLSAHPDNYPQLITSAFPMECEKLISGNADTIVCHGASWYKVRIGKKSVNLVTLHTWPQGYGFKVPANKRDESRANFEGDKFRRAEMEYILRQTILSHPKAEKELWAMMGDFNSVSRVDNSKYQLPDDSPKFLVHDFIREQTPYEDIIKTLYPDSVVSSTGGGSRIDFMYLTPALSKRVKQAGIANDSYTKPIRNPQKISNFWHPSDHLPIIVDFAL
;
A
#
# COMPACT_ATOMS: atom_id res chain seq x y z
N MET A 1 3.27 29.69 -4.76
CA MET A 1 2.93 28.27 -4.90
C MET A 1 3.86 27.70 -5.97
N GLN A 2 4.92 27.01 -5.56
CA GLN A 2 5.78 26.28 -6.50
C GLN A 2 4.99 25.09 -7.04
N ALA A 3 4.97 24.95 -8.37
CA ALA A 3 4.35 23.82 -9.03
C ALA A 3 4.93 22.52 -8.46
N GLN A 4 4.06 21.60 -8.03
CA GLN A 4 4.45 20.23 -7.74
C GLN A 4 5.20 19.71 -8.97
N SER A 5 6.46 19.33 -8.79
CA SER A 5 7.17 18.56 -9.80
C SER A 5 6.53 17.17 -9.80
N VAL A 6 5.48 17.02 -10.59
CA VAL A 6 4.84 15.72 -10.81
C VAL A 6 5.89 14.88 -11.52
N LEU A 7 6.25 13.74 -10.91
CA LEU A 7 7.05 12.74 -11.58
C LEU A 7 6.36 12.39 -12.91
N PRO A 8 7.07 12.35 -14.03
CA PRO A 8 6.44 12.18 -15.33
C PRO A 8 5.67 10.85 -15.38
N PHE A 9 4.37 10.94 -15.59
CA PHE A 9 3.50 9.80 -15.79
C PHE A 9 2.61 10.06 -17.03
N PRO A 10 2.33 9.09 -17.92
CA PRO A 10 2.68 7.67 -17.84
C PRO A 10 4.16 7.37 -18.11
N MET A 11 4.69 6.37 -17.41
CA MET A 11 6.06 5.91 -17.56
C MET A 11 6.11 4.67 -18.46
N SER A 12 6.84 4.74 -19.58
CA SER A 12 7.19 3.52 -20.31
C SER A 12 7.97 2.56 -19.41
N LYS A 13 7.64 1.27 -19.46
CA LYS A 13 8.33 0.26 -18.63
C LYS A 13 9.82 0.23 -18.99
N THR A 14 10.66 0.41 -17.96
CA THR A 14 12.13 0.37 -18.08
C THR A 14 12.71 -0.73 -17.21
N GLY A 15 13.37 -1.66 -17.52
CA GLY A 15 13.76 -2.82 -16.73
C GLY A 15 12.88 -4.03 -17.04
N ASN A 16 13.18 -5.14 -16.38
CA ASN A 16 12.49 -6.40 -16.66
C ASN A 16 11.39 -6.75 -15.67
N VAL A 17 11.25 -5.97 -14.58
CA VAL A 17 10.21 -6.17 -13.56
C VAL A 17 9.56 -4.84 -13.22
N ARG A 18 8.24 -4.78 -13.28
CA ARG A 18 7.40 -3.67 -12.79
C ARG A 18 6.55 -4.13 -11.61
N LEU A 19 6.70 -3.44 -10.50
CA LEU A 19 5.89 -3.58 -9.30
C LEU A 19 4.93 -2.40 -9.22
N LEU A 20 3.65 -2.69 -9.06
CA LEU A 20 2.57 -1.72 -8.88
C LEU A 20 1.92 -1.95 -7.52
N TYR A 21 1.78 -0.91 -6.71
CA TYR A 21 1.00 -0.89 -5.48
C TYR A 21 -0.12 0.15 -5.60
N TRP A 22 -1.31 -0.18 -5.11
CA TRP A 22 -2.41 0.77 -5.02
C TRP A 22 -3.41 0.39 -3.92
N ASN A 23 -3.73 1.33 -3.03
CA ASN A 23 -4.93 1.24 -2.20
C ASN A 23 -6.13 1.61 -3.07
N ILE A 24 -7.02 0.65 -3.32
CA ILE A 24 -8.12 0.77 -4.28
C ILE A 24 -9.46 1.07 -3.63
N GLN A 25 -9.44 1.49 -2.39
CA GLN A 25 -10.61 1.86 -1.60
C GLN A 25 -11.78 0.87 -1.70
N ASN A 26 -11.89 -0.02 -0.72
CA ASN A 26 -13.01 -0.99 -0.60
C ASN A 26 -13.27 -1.83 -1.86
N GLY A 27 -12.21 -2.36 -2.47
CA GLY A 27 -12.31 -3.20 -3.66
C GLY A 27 -12.73 -2.41 -4.90
N MET A 28 -12.54 -1.10 -4.92
CA MET A 28 -12.94 -0.21 -6.01
C MET A 28 -14.41 -0.43 -6.40
N TRP A 29 -15.28 -0.42 -5.39
CA TRP A 29 -16.71 -0.77 -5.56
C TRP A 29 -17.52 0.23 -6.35
N ASP A 30 -17.10 1.48 -6.41
CA ASP A 30 -17.78 2.53 -7.16
C ASP A 30 -17.31 2.60 -8.62
N GLY A 31 -18.22 2.95 -9.53
CA GLY A 31 -17.89 3.15 -10.93
C GLY A 31 -17.54 1.89 -11.73
N GLN A 32 -17.91 0.69 -11.25
CA GLN A 32 -17.56 -0.61 -11.86
C GLN A 32 -18.71 -1.25 -12.63
N GLN A 33 -19.62 -0.44 -13.20
CA GLN A 33 -20.74 -0.92 -14.03
C GLN A 33 -20.28 -1.58 -15.34
N ASP A 34 -19.03 -1.35 -15.74
CA ASP A 34 -18.37 -1.96 -16.87
C ASP A 34 -17.64 -3.29 -16.53
N ASP A 35 -17.98 -3.92 -15.43
CA ASP A 35 -17.30 -5.11 -14.90
C ASP A 35 -15.77 -4.91 -14.78
N TYR A 36 -15.34 -3.78 -14.27
CA TYR A 36 -13.93 -3.41 -14.09
C TYR A 36 -13.12 -3.30 -15.40
N GLN A 37 -13.77 -3.13 -16.55
CA GLN A 37 -13.08 -3.08 -17.84
C GLN A 37 -12.06 -1.92 -17.88
N ARG A 38 -12.45 -0.72 -17.45
CA ARG A 38 -11.55 0.45 -17.44
C ARG A 38 -10.36 0.24 -16.48
N PHE A 39 -10.63 -0.33 -15.29
CA PHE A 39 -9.59 -0.67 -14.33
C PHE A 39 -8.58 -1.64 -14.91
N THR A 40 -9.06 -2.78 -15.41
CA THR A 40 -8.16 -3.83 -15.93
C THR A 40 -7.43 -3.40 -17.22
N SER A 41 -8.04 -2.56 -18.06
CA SER A 41 -7.38 -1.96 -19.22
C SER A 41 -6.25 -1.04 -18.79
N TRP A 42 -6.49 -0.14 -17.83
CA TRP A 42 -5.45 0.73 -17.29
C TRP A 42 -4.29 -0.08 -16.70
N VAL A 43 -4.60 -1.11 -15.89
CA VAL A 43 -3.56 -1.99 -15.33
C VAL A 43 -2.76 -2.68 -16.44
N ALA A 44 -3.43 -3.23 -17.47
CA ALA A 44 -2.77 -3.90 -18.60
C ALA A 44 -1.84 -2.94 -19.38
N GLU A 45 -2.24 -1.68 -19.55
CA GLU A 45 -1.42 -0.63 -20.19
C GLU A 45 -0.14 -0.35 -19.40
N GLN A 46 -0.18 -0.45 -18.06
CA GLN A 46 1.01 -0.30 -17.22
C GLN A 46 1.97 -1.48 -17.34
N LYS A 47 1.55 -2.63 -17.84
CA LYS A 47 2.35 -3.86 -17.99
C LYS A 47 3.04 -4.28 -16.69
N PRO A 48 2.34 -4.35 -15.56
CA PRO A 48 2.94 -4.78 -14.31
C PRO A 48 3.27 -6.27 -14.37
N ASP A 49 4.28 -6.68 -13.62
CA ASP A 49 4.61 -8.08 -13.41
C ASP A 49 4.12 -8.57 -12.04
N ILE A 50 3.99 -7.64 -11.10
CA ILE A 50 3.49 -7.88 -9.75
C ILE A 50 2.61 -6.69 -9.36
N CYS A 51 1.43 -6.96 -8.80
CA CYS A 51 0.57 -5.93 -8.23
C CYS A 51 0.24 -6.25 -6.77
N VAL A 52 0.22 -5.21 -5.95
CA VAL A 52 -0.26 -5.25 -4.57
C VAL A 52 -1.45 -4.30 -4.46
N TRP A 53 -2.60 -4.86 -4.12
CA TRP A 53 -3.87 -4.17 -3.96
C TRP A 53 -4.20 -4.06 -2.48
N CYS A 54 -4.24 -2.85 -1.94
CA CYS A 54 -4.69 -2.59 -0.59
C CYS A 54 -6.20 -2.32 -0.59
N GLU A 55 -6.91 -2.74 0.46
CA GLU A 55 -8.38 -2.72 0.52
C GLU A 55 -9.04 -3.50 -0.63
N ALA A 56 -8.54 -4.70 -0.90
CA ALA A 56 -8.90 -5.47 -2.10
C ALA A 56 -10.30 -6.09 -2.06
N GLN A 57 -10.95 -6.18 -0.89
CA GLN A 57 -12.28 -6.76 -0.71
C GLN A 57 -13.36 -5.69 -0.82
N LYS A 58 -14.46 -5.99 -1.50
CA LYS A 58 -15.63 -5.10 -1.53
C LYS A 58 -16.32 -5.08 -0.17
N LEU A 59 -16.34 -3.92 0.45
CA LEU A 59 -17.11 -3.69 1.66
C LEU A 59 -18.62 -3.64 1.36
N TYR A 60 -18.98 -3.16 0.17
CA TYR A 60 -20.36 -3.00 -0.29
C TYR A 60 -20.53 -3.66 -1.66
N LYS A 61 -21.19 -4.82 -1.74
CA LYS A 61 -21.36 -5.60 -2.99
C LYS A 61 -22.08 -4.82 -4.09
N THR A 62 -23.12 -4.10 -3.72
CA THR A 62 -23.99 -3.38 -4.68
C THR A 62 -23.63 -1.90 -4.81
N GLY A 63 -22.60 -1.44 -4.09
CA GLY A 63 -22.21 -0.03 -4.08
C GLY A 63 -23.09 0.86 -3.21
N THR A 64 -23.88 0.28 -2.29
CA THR A 64 -24.67 0.99 -1.28
C THR A 64 -24.25 0.59 0.13
N ALA A 65 -24.38 1.48 1.11
CA ALA A 65 -23.89 1.28 2.47
C ALA A 65 -24.63 0.18 3.26
N ASP A 66 -25.79 -0.22 2.83
CA ASP A 66 -26.64 -1.25 3.39
C ASP A 66 -26.45 -2.63 2.71
N SER A 67 -25.64 -2.68 1.67
CA SER A 67 -25.39 -3.93 0.98
C SER A 67 -24.47 -4.86 1.76
N GLU A 68 -24.63 -6.15 1.52
CA GLU A 68 -23.74 -7.17 2.08
C GLU A 68 -22.29 -6.98 1.61
N ARG A 69 -21.37 -7.40 2.47
CA ARG A 69 -19.95 -7.50 2.14
C ARG A 69 -19.70 -8.69 1.22
N GLU A 70 -18.70 -8.53 0.35
CA GLU A 70 -18.09 -9.64 -0.38
C GLU A 70 -17.43 -10.62 0.60
N THR A 71 -17.68 -11.90 0.44
CA THR A 71 -16.97 -12.94 1.19
C THR A 71 -15.52 -13.06 0.67
N GLU A 72 -14.65 -13.72 1.45
CA GLU A 72 -13.28 -14.01 1.04
C GLU A 72 -13.23 -14.81 -0.27
N GLN A 73 -14.08 -15.82 -0.41
CA GLN A 73 -14.14 -16.63 -1.63
C GLN A 73 -14.61 -15.83 -2.85
N GLU A 74 -15.62 -15.00 -2.69
CA GLU A 74 -16.08 -14.10 -3.76
C GLU A 74 -14.99 -13.09 -4.16
N CYS A 75 -14.26 -12.57 -3.18
CA CYS A 75 -13.11 -11.70 -3.41
C CYS A 75 -12.04 -12.40 -4.25
N LEU A 76 -11.62 -13.60 -3.84
CA LEU A 76 -10.63 -14.40 -4.57
C LEU A 76 -11.09 -14.73 -5.99
N ASP A 77 -12.34 -15.14 -6.18
CA ASP A 77 -12.87 -15.49 -7.51
C ASP A 77 -12.99 -14.26 -8.42
N ARG A 78 -13.36 -13.11 -7.87
CA ARG A 78 -13.32 -11.84 -8.60
C ARG A 78 -11.90 -11.51 -9.03
N TRP A 79 -10.93 -11.56 -8.13
CA TRP A 79 -9.54 -11.23 -8.43
C TRP A 79 -8.87 -12.20 -9.39
N LYS A 80 -9.20 -13.51 -9.37
CA LYS A 80 -8.75 -14.45 -10.40
C LYS A 80 -9.20 -14.02 -11.80
N ARG A 81 -10.46 -13.60 -11.92
CA ARG A 81 -11.01 -13.11 -13.19
C ARG A 81 -10.36 -11.78 -13.63
N LEU A 82 -10.20 -10.82 -12.71
CA LEU A 82 -9.60 -9.53 -13.01
C LEU A 82 -8.10 -9.66 -13.37
N ALA A 83 -7.35 -10.40 -12.56
CA ALA A 83 -5.92 -10.59 -12.76
C ALA A 83 -5.58 -11.28 -14.10
N ALA A 84 -6.40 -12.22 -14.54
CA ALA A 84 -6.24 -12.86 -15.84
C ALA A 84 -6.31 -11.86 -17.01
N ARG A 85 -7.07 -10.74 -16.88
CA ARG A 85 -7.21 -9.73 -17.93
C ARG A 85 -5.93 -8.93 -18.19
N TYR A 86 -5.00 -8.90 -17.19
CA TYR A 86 -3.68 -8.28 -17.36
C TYR A 86 -2.52 -9.26 -17.22
N GLY A 87 -2.81 -10.58 -17.35
CA GLY A 87 -1.79 -11.61 -17.49
C GLY A 87 -1.22 -12.17 -16.21
N HIS A 88 -1.85 -11.93 -15.04
CA HIS A 88 -1.41 -12.49 -13.77
C HIS A 88 -2.16 -13.79 -13.45
N THR A 89 -1.40 -14.82 -13.04
CA THR A 89 -1.93 -16.16 -12.72
C THR A 89 -1.79 -16.56 -11.26
N TYR A 90 -0.88 -15.92 -10.53
CA TYR A 90 -0.67 -16.17 -9.10
C TYR A 90 -1.39 -15.10 -8.29
N ILE A 91 -2.23 -15.53 -7.33
CA ILE A 91 -3.07 -14.63 -6.54
C ILE A 91 -3.09 -15.12 -5.12
N TYR A 92 -2.81 -14.23 -4.17
CA TYR A 92 -2.87 -14.51 -2.74
C TYR A 92 -3.54 -13.37 -2.00
N LEU A 93 -4.46 -13.73 -1.13
CA LEU A 93 -5.05 -12.81 -0.15
C LEU A 93 -4.15 -12.78 1.08
N SER A 94 -3.86 -11.59 1.61
CA SER A 94 -3.03 -11.44 2.80
C SER A 94 -3.78 -11.82 4.08
N ALA A 95 -3.04 -11.94 5.17
CA ALA A 95 -3.68 -12.02 6.48
C ALA A 95 -4.53 -10.76 6.73
N HIS A 96 -5.74 -10.96 7.21
CA HIS A 96 -6.65 -9.86 7.53
C HIS A 96 -7.56 -10.26 8.69
N PRO A 97 -7.38 -9.68 9.86
CA PRO A 97 -8.29 -9.88 10.98
C PRO A 97 -9.63 -9.14 10.80
N ASP A 98 -9.75 -8.34 9.77
CA ASP A 98 -10.93 -7.53 9.44
C ASP A 98 -11.21 -7.48 7.92
N ASN A 99 -11.79 -6.39 7.44
CA ASN A 99 -12.39 -6.25 6.10
C ASN A 99 -11.55 -5.49 5.08
N TYR A 100 -10.33 -5.16 5.41
CA TYR A 100 -9.44 -4.34 4.59
C TYR A 100 -8.18 -5.08 4.17
N PRO A 101 -8.31 -6.31 3.59
CA PRO A 101 -7.17 -7.11 3.23
C PRO A 101 -6.35 -6.48 2.10
N GLN A 102 -5.07 -6.80 2.09
CA GLN A 102 -4.28 -6.66 0.89
C GLN A 102 -4.39 -7.94 0.06
N LEU A 103 -4.22 -7.80 -1.24
CA LEU A 103 -4.18 -8.93 -2.17
C LEU A 103 -3.01 -8.71 -3.12
N ILE A 104 -2.27 -9.78 -3.39
CA ILE A 104 -1.17 -9.73 -4.34
C ILE A 104 -1.50 -10.55 -5.58
N THR A 105 -1.18 -10.02 -6.76
CA THR A 105 -1.26 -10.75 -8.02
C THR A 105 0.09 -10.70 -8.73
N SER A 106 0.49 -11.77 -9.40
CA SER A 106 1.77 -11.85 -10.08
C SER A 106 1.71 -12.69 -11.35
N ALA A 107 2.50 -12.29 -12.36
CA ALA A 107 2.83 -13.11 -13.51
C ALA A 107 3.90 -14.16 -13.17
N PHE A 108 4.65 -13.98 -12.07
CA PHE A 108 5.69 -14.88 -11.62
C PHE A 108 5.21 -15.80 -10.50
N PRO A 109 5.78 -17.01 -10.41
CA PRO A 109 5.53 -17.89 -9.26
C PRO A 109 5.87 -17.20 -7.94
N MET A 110 4.99 -17.34 -6.97
CA MET A 110 5.21 -16.83 -5.62
C MET A 110 4.72 -17.78 -4.55
N GLU A 111 5.28 -17.67 -3.37
CA GLU A 111 4.94 -18.43 -2.18
C GLU A 111 4.64 -17.47 -1.04
N CYS A 112 3.63 -17.77 -0.23
CA CYS A 112 3.38 -17.06 1.01
C CYS A 112 4.30 -17.61 2.09
N GLU A 113 5.27 -16.81 2.54
CA GLU A 113 6.19 -17.19 3.60
C GLU A 113 5.54 -16.99 4.97
N LYS A 114 4.74 -15.93 5.12
CA LYS A 114 4.10 -15.62 6.40
C LYS A 114 2.85 -14.75 6.25
N LEU A 115 1.79 -15.17 6.94
CA LEU A 115 0.62 -14.35 7.22
C LEU A 115 0.78 -13.71 8.62
N ILE A 116 0.61 -12.40 8.72
CA ILE A 116 0.88 -11.62 9.94
C ILE A 116 -0.41 -10.91 10.34
N SER A 117 -1.14 -11.49 11.29
CA SER A 117 -2.41 -10.96 11.78
C SER A 117 -2.33 -10.35 13.20
N GLY A 118 -1.25 -10.63 13.94
CA GLY A 118 -1.10 -10.20 15.32
C GLY A 118 -2.17 -10.74 16.27
N ASN A 119 -2.74 -11.87 15.96
CA ASN A 119 -3.97 -12.47 16.48
C ASN A 119 -4.30 -12.23 17.96
N ALA A 120 -3.52 -12.85 18.88
CA ALA A 120 -3.83 -12.86 20.30
C ALA A 120 -3.74 -11.47 20.93
N ASP A 121 -2.76 -10.69 20.50
CA ASP A 121 -2.44 -9.38 21.09
C ASP A 121 -3.19 -8.25 20.41
N THR A 122 -3.89 -8.52 19.31
CA THR A 122 -4.60 -7.51 18.50
C THR A 122 -3.72 -6.30 18.14
N ILE A 123 -2.43 -6.56 17.88
CA ILE A 123 -1.44 -5.53 17.60
C ILE A 123 -1.38 -5.15 16.12
N VAL A 124 -2.02 -5.93 15.25
CA VAL A 124 -2.14 -5.66 13.81
C VAL A 124 -3.61 -5.57 13.47
N CYS A 125 -4.07 -4.42 12.93
CA CYS A 125 -5.50 -4.21 12.69
C CYS A 125 -5.98 -4.80 11.37
N HIS A 126 -5.34 -4.46 10.24
CA HIS A 126 -5.77 -4.88 8.89
C HIS A 126 -4.90 -6.00 8.31
N GLY A 127 -3.88 -6.43 9.03
CA GLY A 127 -2.99 -7.50 8.60
C GLY A 127 -1.81 -7.05 7.74
N ALA A 128 -0.87 -7.97 7.63
CA ALA A 128 0.28 -7.89 6.75
C ALA A 128 0.66 -9.29 6.28
N SER A 129 1.48 -9.38 5.24
CA SER A 129 1.96 -10.67 4.74
C SER A 129 3.33 -10.54 4.10
N TRP A 130 4.09 -11.62 4.15
CA TRP A 130 5.36 -11.76 3.47
C TRP A 130 5.28 -12.85 2.41
N TYR A 131 5.64 -12.48 1.19
CA TYR A 131 5.68 -13.36 0.03
C TYR A 131 7.08 -13.41 -0.56
N LYS A 132 7.43 -14.54 -1.16
CA LYS A 132 8.63 -14.71 -1.95
C LYS A 132 8.25 -14.91 -3.41
N VAL A 133 8.62 -13.97 -4.27
CA VAL A 133 8.35 -14.03 -5.71
C VAL A 133 9.61 -14.49 -6.44
N ARG A 134 9.49 -15.54 -7.26
CA ARG A 134 10.61 -16.11 -8.02
C ARG A 134 10.67 -15.52 -9.43
N ILE A 135 11.76 -14.84 -9.74
CA ILE A 135 11.98 -14.18 -11.03
C ILE A 135 13.25 -14.72 -11.67
N GLY A 136 13.10 -15.71 -12.53
CA GLY A 136 14.23 -16.46 -13.05
C GLY A 136 15.01 -17.17 -11.94
N LYS A 137 16.31 -16.86 -11.82
CA LYS A 137 17.19 -17.43 -10.76
C LYS A 137 17.20 -16.61 -9.47
N LYS A 138 16.44 -15.51 -9.40
CA LYS A 138 16.38 -14.61 -8.24
C LYS A 138 15.04 -14.71 -7.54
N SER A 139 15.02 -14.31 -6.28
CA SER A 139 13.79 -14.14 -5.51
C SER A 139 13.74 -12.74 -4.91
N VAL A 140 12.55 -12.17 -4.87
CA VAL A 140 12.25 -10.91 -4.19
C VAL A 140 11.30 -11.19 -3.04
N ASN A 141 11.64 -10.73 -1.86
CA ASN A 141 10.78 -10.76 -0.70
C ASN A 141 9.85 -9.53 -0.74
N LEU A 142 8.55 -9.75 -0.73
CA LEU A 142 7.54 -8.69 -0.73
C LEU A 142 6.78 -8.70 0.60
N VAL A 143 6.78 -7.59 1.30
CA VAL A 143 5.95 -7.37 2.49
C VAL A 143 4.83 -6.41 2.14
N THR A 144 3.60 -6.84 2.33
CA THR A 144 2.40 -6.01 2.15
C THR A 144 1.79 -5.69 3.50
N LEU A 145 1.26 -4.49 3.67
CA LEU A 145 0.65 -4.07 4.92
C LEU A 145 -0.43 -3.01 4.73
N HIS A 146 -1.29 -2.90 5.73
CA HIS A 146 -2.22 -1.79 5.90
C HIS A 146 -2.35 -1.52 7.39
N THR A 147 -1.94 -0.36 7.87
CA THR A 147 -1.93 -0.02 9.29
C THR A 147 -3.19 0.72 9.73
N TRP A 148 -3.38 0.86 11.04
CA TRP A 148 -4.55 1.50 11.64
C TRP A 148 -4.81 2.92 11.11
N PRO A 149 -6.01 3.23 10.56
CA PRO A 149 -6.25 4.51 9.88
C PRO A 149 -6.62 5.67 10.81
N GLN A 150 -6.99 5.40 12.07
CA GLN A 150 -7.56 6.42 12.92
C GLN A 150 -6.53 7.14 13.79
N GLY A 151 -6.80 8.39 14.16
CA GLY A 151 -5.96 9.16 15.10
C GLY A 151 -6.07 8.70 16.56
N TYR A 152 -7.11 7.92 16.92
CA TYR A 152 -7.26 7.28 18.22
C TYR A 152 -6.74 5.85 18.20
N GLY A 153 -6.40 5.30 19.36
CA GLY A 153 -5.88 3.94 19.49
C GLY A 153 -6.89 2.86 19.08
N PHE A 154 -6.37 1.72 18.67
CA PHE A 154 -7.19 0.58 18.27
C PHE A 154 -8.08 0.09 19.41
N LYS A 155 -9.35 -0.22 19.12
CA LYS A 155 -10.38 -0.64 20.09
C LYS A 155 -10.73 0.36 21.19
N VAL A 156 -10.32 1.62 21.08
CA VAL A 156 -10.71 2.67 22.01
C VAL A 156 -12.23 2.93 21.95
N PRO A 157 -12.95 2.89 23.08
CA PRO A 157 -14.36 3.16 23.15
C PRO A 157 -14.72 4.55 22.62
N ALA A 158 -15.91 4.71 22.03
CA ALA A 158 -16.33 5.94 21.36
C ALA A 158 -16.21 7.20 22.25
N ASN A 159 -16.59 7.08 23.52
CA ASN A 159 -16.55 8.17 24.51
C ASN A 159 -15.14 8.59 24.96
N LYS A 160 -14.10 7.84 24.58
CA LYS A 160 -12.67 8.15 24.88
C LYS A 160 -11.85 8.50 23.64
N ARG A 161 -12.45 8.50 22.45
CA ARG A 161 -11.70 8.70 21.19
C ARG A 161 -11.07 10.09 21.07
N ASP A 162 -11.69 11.13 21.60
CA ASP A 162 -11.15 12.49 21.52
C ASP A 162 -9.94 12.66 22.45
N GLU A 163 -9.99 12.11 23.65
CA GLU A 163 -8.83 12.02 24.55
C GLU A 163 -7.70 11.22 23.90
N SER A 164 -8.02 10.08 23.33
CA SER A 164 -7.06 9.22 22.65
C SER A 164 -6.39 9.90 21.45
N ARG A 165 -7.14 10.70 20.67
CA ARG A 165 -6.56 11.51 19.58
C ARG A 165 -5.61 12.59 20.12
N ALA A 166 -6.01 13.29 21.18
CA ALA A 166 -5.19 14.32 21.81
C ALA A 166 -3.85 13.75 22.32
N ASN A 167 -3.83 12.47 22.71
CA ASN A 167 -2.66 11.75 23.17
C ASN A 167 -1.89 11.00 22.07
N PHE A 168 -2.28 11.18 20.80
CA PHE A 168 -1.65 10.51 19.63
C PHE A 168 -1.60 8.97 19.75
N GLU A 169 -2.62 8.36 20.36
CA GLU A 169 -2.62 6.91 20.57
C GLU A 169 -2.73 6.13 19.26
N GLY A 170 -3.36 6.68 18.24
CA GLY A 170 -3.37 6.08 16.91
C GLY A 170 -1.97 5.99 16.28
N ASP A 171 -1.15 7.05 16.42
CA ASP A 171 0.22 7.07 15.92
C ASP A 171 1.13 6.10 16.70
N LYS A 172 0.96 6.05 18.02
CA LYS A 172 1.67 5.09 18.90
C LYS A 172 1.30 3.65 18.58
N PHE A 173 0.01 3.39 18.29
CA PHE A 173 -0.46 2.06 17.90
C PHE A 173 0.14 1.64 16.54
N ARG A 174 0.09 2.49 15.51
CA ARG A 174 0.74 2.23 14.21
C ARG A 174 2.24 1.95 14.35
N ARG A 175 2.91 2.66 15.26
CA ARG A 175 4.32 2.40 15.55
C ARG A 175 4.53 0.98 16.12
N ALA A 176 3.65 0.53 17.02
CA ALA A 176 3.70 -0.82 17.58
C ALA A 176 3.36 -1.89 16.53
N GLU A 177 2.36 -1.65 15.67
CA GLU A 177 2.06 -2.53 14.52
C GLU A 177 3.30 -2.69 13.63
N MET A 178 3.94 -1.57 13.28
CA MET A 178 5.11 -1.58 12.41
C MET A 178 6.26 -2.36 13.04
N GLU A 179 6.55 -2.15 14.32
CA GLU A 179 7.58 -2.94 15.00
C GLU A 179 7.28 -4.42 14.95
N TYR A 180 6.03 -4.81 15.21
CA TYR A 180 5.63 -6.22 15.16
C TYR A 180 5.83 -6.80 13.75
N ILE A 181 5.34 -6.11 12.70
CA ILE A 181 5.48 -6.55 11.31
C ILE A 181 6.96 -6.69 10.93
N LEU A 182 7.80 -5.72 11.26
CA LEU A 182 9.22 -5.75 10.94
C LEU A 182 9.99 -6.86 11.65
N ARG A 183 9.64 -7.15 12.92
CA ARG A 183 10.20 -8.29 13.67
C ARG A 183 9.79 -9.64 13.08
N GLN A 184 8.63 -9.73 12.46
CA GLN A 184 8.15 -10.93 11.78
C GLN A 184 8.72 -11.09 10.37
N THR A 185 9.36 -10.07 9.81
CA THR A 185 9.90 -10.02 8.45
C THR A 185 11.37 -9.65 8.43
N ILE A 186 11.72 -8.47 8.00
CA ILE A 186 13.10 -8.06 7.69
C ILE A 186 14.05 -8.12 8.90
N LEU A 187 13.59 -7.79 10.10
CA LEU A 187 14.43 -7.84 11.30
C LEU A 187 14.76 -9.26 11.78
N SER A 188 14.07 -10.27 11.26
CA SER A 188 14.44 -11.68 11.48
C SER A 188 15.56 -12.18 10.54
N HIS A 189 16.01 -11.34 9.59
CA HIS A 189 17.02 -11.66 8.59
C HIS A 189 18.32 -10.87 8.83
N PRO A 190 19.39 -11.50 9.32
CA PRO A 190 20.59 -10.80 9.76
C PRO A 190 21.43 -10.16 8.64
N LYS A 191 21.09 -10.45 7.37
CA LYS A 191 21.77 -9.89 6.18
C LYS A 191 20.77 -9.30 5.19
N ALA A 192 19.66 -8.80 5.70
CA ALA A 192 18.57 -8.28 4.88
C ALA A 192 19.00 -7.16 3.91
N GLU A 193 20.03 -6.37 4.27
CA GLU A 193 20.58 -5.33 3.39
C GLU A 193 21.18 -5.87 2.08
N LYS A 194 21.53 -7.16 2.05
CA LYS A 194 22.07 -7.87 0.87
C LYS A 194 21.01 -8.65 0.09
N GLU A 195 19.84 -8.82 0.68
CA GLU A 195 18.70 -9.50 0.08
C GLU A 195 17.77 -8.51 -0.65
N LEU A 196 16.98 -9.03 -1.58
CA LEU A 196 16.04 -8.23 -2.35
C LEU A 196 14.70 -8.17 -1.59
N TRP A 197 14.48 -7.12 -0.83
CA TRP A 197 13.23 -6.88 -0.11
C TRP A 197 12.54 -5.61 -0.58
N ALA A 198 11.21 -5.70 -0.73
CA ALA A 198 10.33 -4.57 -0.89
C ALA A 198 9.20 -4.66 0.14
N MET A 199 8.91 -3.56 0.82
CA MET A 199 7.78 -3.41 1.71
C MET A 199 6.90 -2.27 1.21
N MET A 200 5.60 -2.50 1.08
CA MET A 200 4.67 -1.52 0.57
C MET A 200 3.30 -1.62 1.23
N GLY A 201 2.61 -0.50 1.29
CA GLY A 201 1.28 -0.46 1.89
C GLY A 201 0.77 0.95 2.12
N ASP A 202 -0.41 1.02 2.68
CA ASP A 202 -0.95 2.21 3.33
C ASP A 202 -0.50 2.20 4.81
N PHE A 203 0.41 3.11 5.11
CA PHE A 203 0.97 3.25 6.47
C PHE A 203 0.11 4.14 7.36
N ASN A 204 -0.90 4.80 6.80
CA ASN A 204 -1.75 5.75 7.52
C ASN A 204 -0.96 6.75 8.40
N SER A 205 0.28 7.01 8.02
CA SER A 205 1.26 7.81 8.74
C SER A 205 2.07 8.66 7.77
N VAL A 206 2.50 9.84 8.20
CA VAL A 206 3.35 10.74 7.41
C VAL A 206 4.81 10.59 7.83
N SER A 207 5.71 10.84 6.87
CA SER A 207 7.15 10.73 7.10
C SER A 207 7.80 12.09 7.35
N ARG A 208 8.78 12.13 8.24
CA ARG A 208 9.63 13.29 8.52
C ARG A 208 10.32 13.84 7.26
N VAL A 209 10.65 12.97 6.30
CA VAL A 209 11.29 13.39 5.04
C VAL A 209 10.38 14.29 4.17
N ASP A 210 9.08 14.31 4.46
CA ASP A 210 8.09 15.17 3.82
C ASP A 210 7.69 16.38 4.69
N ASN A 211 8.41 16.66 5.79
CA ASN A 211 8.00 17.67 6.77
C ASN A 211 8.01 19.10 6.21
N SER A 212 8.73 19.37 5.14
CA SER A 212 8.61 20.64 4.40
C SER A 212 7.17 20.92 3.95
N LYS A 213 6.37 19.87 3.71
CA LYS A 213 4.96 19.94 3.37
C LYS A 213 4.04 20.09 4.59
N TYR A 214 4.32 19.36 5.66
CA TYR A 214 3.41 19.26 6.81
C TYR A 214 3.69 20.31 7.89
N GLN A 215 4.93 20.80 7.97
CA GLN A 215 5.37 21.78 8.97
C GLN A 215 5.04 21.41 10.40
N LEU A 216 5.19 20.10 10.72
CA LEU A 216 4.96 19.58 12.06
C LEU A 216 6.20 19.80 12.96
N PRO A 217 6.03 19.86 14.30
CA PRO A 217 7.15 19.86 15.23
C PRO A 217 8.08 18.65 15.01
N ASP A 218 9.38 18.82 15.25
CA ASP A 218 10.36 17.76 15.04
C ASP A 218 10.14 16.52 15.91
N ASP A 219 9.54 16.69 17.07
CA ASP A 219 9.15 15.61 17.99
C ASP A 219 7.73 15.08 17.77
N SER A 220 7.11 15.41 16.64
CA SER A 220 5.73 15.01 16.34
C SER A 220 5.56 13.49 16.35
N PRO A 221 4.62 12.94 17.14
CA PRO A 221 4.31 11.51 17.13
C PRO A 221 3.87 10.96 15.78
N LYS A 222 3.45 11.82 14.85
CA LYS A 222 3.06 11.43 13.48
C LYS A 222 4.22 10.86 12.66
N PHE A 223 5.47 11.05 13.08
CA PHE A 223 6.65 10.50 12.41
C PHE A 223 7.11 9.15 12.97
N LEU A 224 6.57 8.68 14.07
CA LEU A 224 7.03 7.50 14.80
C LEU A 224 7.19 6.24 13.95
N VAL A 225 6.27 6.00 13.01
CA VAL A 225 6.31 4.83 12.12
C VAL A 225 7.53 4.86 11.22
N HIS A 226 7.69 5.94 10.47
CA HIS A 226 8.74 6.07 9.46
C HIS A 226 10.12 6.33 10.07
N ASP A 227 10.18 7.00 11.21
CA ASP A 227 11.42 7.14 11.98
C ASP A 227 11.92 5.76 12.44
N PHE A 228 11.03 4.91 12.95
CA PHE A 228 11.39 3.55 13.36
C PHE A 228 11.89 2.70 12.18
N ILE A 229 11.20 2.75 11.02
CA ILE A 229 11.65 2.03 9.83
C ILE A 229 13.05 2.45 9.45
N ARG A 230 13.31 3.76 9.39
CA ARG A 230 14.60 4.34 9.00
C ARG A 230 15.72 4.00 9.97
N GLU A 231 15.44 3.96 11.28
CA GLU A 231 16.43 3.75 12.33
C GLU A 231 16.75 2.26 12.55
N GLN A 232 15.76 1.39 12.36
CA GLN A 232 15.88 -0.02 12.74
C GLN A 232 16.06 -0.97 11.56
N THR A 233 15.90 -0.50 10.32
CA THR A 233 15.98 -1.36 9.13
C THR A 233 16.88 -0.76 8.06
N PRO A 234 17.36 -1.57 7.09
CA PRO A 234 18.06 -1.05 5.93
C PRO A 234 17.12 -0.52 4.83
N TYR A 235 15.84 -0.38 5.08
CA TYR A 235 14.88 0.08 4.10
C TYR A 235 15.08 1.54 3.69
N GLU A 236 15.05 1.79 2.38
CA GLU A 236 15.11 3.10 1.75
C GLU A 236 13.74 3.43 1.13
N ASP A 237 13.19 4.61 1.40
CA ASP A 237 12.02 5.14 0.72
C ASP A 237 12.37 5.44 -0.73
N ILE A 238 11.87 4.63 -1.67
CA ILE A 238 12.32 4.69 -3.05
C ILE A 238 11.99 6.01 -3.75
N ILE A 239 10.87 6.64 -3.43
CA ILE A 239 10.50 7.93 -4.01
C ILE A 239 11.49 9.01 -3.58
N LYS A 240 11.82 9.05 -2.29
CA LYS A 240 12.79 10.04 -1.77
C LYS A 240 14.23 9.72 -2.11
N THR A 241 14.57 8.45 -2.28
CA THR A 241 15.90 8.04 -2.75
C THR A 241 16.16 8.55 -4.18
N LEU A 242 15.18 8.47 -5.07
CA LEU A 242 15.31 8.93 -6.45
C LEU A 242 15.03 10.44 -6.60
N TYR A 243 14.16 11.00 -5.78
CA TYR A 243 13.67 12.37 -5.91
C TYR A 243 13.64 13.06 -4.54
N PRO A 244 14.80 13.34 -3.93
CA PRO A 244 14.90 13.81 -2.53
C PRO A 244 14.11 15.11 -2.28
N ASP A 245 14.10 16.02 -3.23
CA ASP A 245 13.47 17.35 -3.12
C ASP A 245 11.99 17.34 -3.56
N SER A 246 11.47 16.21 -4.04
CA SER A 246 10.09 16.14 -4.52
C SER A 246 9.08 16.29 -3.38
N VAL A 247 8.03 17.06 -3.62
CA VAL A 247 6.85 17.14 -2.76
C VAL A 247 5.72 16.41 -3.47
N VAL A 248 5.42 15.20 -3.01
CA VAL A 248 4.42 14.33 -3.63
C VAL A 248 3.28 14.00 -2.67
N SER A 249 2.17 13.56 -3.24
CA SER A 249 1.01 13.06 -2.50
C SER A 249 0.68 11.68 -3.01
N SER A 250 0.20 10.80 -2.14
CA SER A 250 -0.34 9.49 -2.51
C SER A 250 -1.86 9.42 -2.38
N THR A 251 -2.50 10.53 -1.95
CA THR A 251 -3.96 10.59 -1.78
C THR A 251 -4.57 11.82 -2.43
N GLY A 252 -5.86 11.75 -2.75
CA GLY A 252 -6.67 12.89 -3.23
C GLY A 252 -6.78 14.02 -2.21
N GLY A 253 -6.65 13.72 -0.92
CA GLY A 253 -6.57 14.69 0.18
C GLY A 253 -5.22 15.40 0.30
N GLY A 254 -4.24 15.04 -0.52
CA GLY A 254 -2.94 15.69 -0.56
C GLY A 254 -1.91 15.09 0.40
N SER A 255 -2.23 14.09 1.18
CA SER A 255 -1.27 13.41 2.06
C SER A 255 -0.41 12.39 1.30
N ARG A 256 0.78 12.10 1.81
CA ARG A 256 1.56 10.93 1.43
C ARG A 256 1.59 9.97 2.59
N ILE A 257 0.82 8.91 2.48
CA ILE A 257 0.66 7.86 3.49
C ILE A 257 0.86 6.46 2.92
N ASP A 258 0.97 6.34 1.60
CA ASP A 258 1.38 5.14 0.89
C ASP A 258 2.87 5.23 0.57
N PHE A 259 3.59 4.16 0.86
CA PHE A 259 5.04 4.09 0.67
C PHE A 259 5.45 2.76 0.06
N MET A 260 6.60 2.81 -0.62
CA MET A 260 7.33 1.63 -1.04
C MET A 260 8.78 1.76 -0.57
N TYR A 261 9.16 0.85 0.29
CA TYR A 261 10.50 0.75 0.88
C TYR A 261 11.25 -0.41 0.27
N LEU A 262 12.50 -0.19 -0.13
CA LEU A 262 13.37 -1.20 -0.72
C LEU A 262 14.66 -1.34 0.07
N THR A 263 15.20 -2.54 0.15
CA THR A 263 16.57 -2.71 0.67
C THR A 263 17.60 -2.13 -0.31
N PRO A 264 18.81 -1.74 0.14
CA PRO A 264 19.87 -1.20 -0.72
C PRO A 264 20.21 -2.13 -1.90
N ALA A 265 20.13 -3.46 -1.69
CA ALA A 265 20.38 -4.45 -2.75
C ALA A 265 19.35 -4.39 -3.87
N LEU A 266 18.07 -4.06 -3.55
CA LEU A 266 17.01 -3.90 -4.54
C LEU A 266 16.97 -2.46 -5.08
N SER A 267 17.13 -1.45 -4.22
CA SER A 267 17.11 -0.02 -4.56
C SER A 267 18.13 0.31 -5.67
N LYS A 268 19.34 -0.22 -5.59
CA LYS A 268 20.39 -0.09 -6.64
C LYS A 268 19.98 -0.65 -8.01
N ARG A 269 18.95 -1.46 -8.08
CA ARG A 269 18.43 -2.06 -9.33
C ARG A 269 17.26 -1.30 -9.91
N VAL A 270 16.74 -0.31 -9.20
CA VAL A 270 15.63 0.52 -9.67
C VAL A 270 16.07 1.35 -10.87
N LYS A 271 15.23 1.38 -11.87
CA LYS A 271 15.40 2.17 -13.10
C LYS A 271 14.54 3.42 -13.08
N GLN A 272 13.36 3.32 -12.51
CA GLN A 272 12.46 4.44 -12.29
C GLN A 272 11.41 4.10 -11.23
N ALA A 273 10.85 5.12 -10.62
CA ALA A 273 9.70 5.03 -9.72
C ALA A 273 8.83 6.27 -9.90
N GLY A 274 7.54 6.15 -9.58
CA GLY A 274 6.62 7.28 -9.64
C GLY A 274 5.28 6.98 -8.99
N ILE A 275 4.51 8.06 -8.79
CA ILE A 275 3.12 8.01 -8.33
C ILE A 275 2.26 8.38 -9.52
N ALA A 276 1.37 7.47 -9.92
CA ALA A 276 0.50 7.68 -11.06
C ALA A 276 -0.64 8.63 -10.71
N ASN A 277 -0.76 9.72 -11.46
CA ASN A 277 -1.83 10.69 -11.35
C ASN A 277 -2.23 11.14 -12.76
N ASP A 278 -2.82 10.23 -13.51
CA ASP A 278 -3.29 10.45 -14.89
C ASP A 278 -4.81 10.65 -14.94
N SER A 279 -5.35 10.65 -16.14
CA SER A 279 -6.79 10.85 -16.37
C SER A 279 -7.67 9.76 -15.73
N TYR A 280 -7.14 8.53 -15.53
CA TYR A 280 -7.86 7.44 -14.89
C TYR A 280 -7.65 7.42 -13.38
N THR A 281 -6.43 7.56 -12.91
CA THR A 281 -6.08 7.40 -11.48
C THR A 281 -6.38 8.64 -10.64
N LYS A 282 -6.63 9.80 -11.27
CA LYS A 282 -6.95 11.04 -10.56
C LYS A 282 -8.17 10.86 -9.65
N PRO A 283 -8.02 11.04 -8.32
CA PRO A 283 -9.12 10.86 -7.39
C PRO A 283 -10.24 11.88 -7.63
N ILE A 284 -11.46 11.40 -7.86
CA ILE A 284 -12.66 12.23 -8.02
C ILE A 284 -13.65 11.84 -6.94
N ARG A 285 -13.97 12.77 -6.06
CA ARG A 285 -14.93 12.55 -4.99
C ARG A 285 -16.34 12.34 -5.57
N ASN A 286 -17.01 11.30 -5.11
CA ASN A 286 -18.41 11.03 -5.48
C ASN A 286 -19.35 11.32 -4.29
N PRO A 287 -19.87 12.54 -4.14
CA PRO A 287 -20.70 12.94 -3.00
C PRO A 287 -22.12 12.32 -3.03
N GLN A 288 -22.53 11.72 -4.15
CA GLN A 288 -23.89 11.17 -4.30
C GLN A 288 -24.06 9.80 -3.66
N LYS A 289 -22.95 9.11 -3.33
CA LYS A 289 -23.02 7.76 -2.73
C LYS A 289 -22.74 7.78 -1.24
N ILE A 290 -21.50 7.81 -0.83
CA ILE A 290 -21.10 7.91 0.58
C ILE A 290 -20.07 9.02 0.69
N SER A 291 -20.18 9.85 1.71
CA SER A 291 -19.46 11.14 1.80
C SER A 291 -17.93 11.08 1.67
N ASN A 292 -17.33 9.91 1.86
CA ASN A 292 -15.87 9.73 1.83
C ASN A 292 -15.37 8.83 0.70
N PHE A 293 -16.21 8.51 -0.29
CA PHE A 293 -15.80 7.66 -1.39
C PHE A 293 -15.39 8.46 -2.63
N TRP A 294 -14.39 7.94 -3.28
CA TRP A 294 -13.75 8.52 -4.44
C TRP A 294 -13.72 7.52 -5.60
N HIS A 295 -13.65 8.01 -6.81
CA HIS A 295 -13.46 7.21 -8.00
C HIS A 295 -12.18 7.62 -8.70
N PRO A 296 -11.34 6.67 -9.15
CA PRO A 296 -11.40 5.22 -8.91
C PRO A 296 -11.01 4.82 -7.50
N SER A 297 -10.27 5.66 -6.77
CA SER A 297 -9.86 5.54 -5.37
C SER A 297 -9.52 6.92 -4.82
N ASP A 298 -9.47 7.08 -3.51
CA ASP A 298 -8.90 8.26 -2.84
C ASP A 298 -7.38 8.23 -2.74
N HIS A 299 -6.75 7.11 -3.13
CA HIS A 299 -5.30 6.94 -3.21
C HIS A 299 -4.81 6.88 -4.66
N LEU A 300 -3.51 7.10 -4.82
CA LEU A 300 -2.79 7.07 -6.10
C LEU A 300 -1.84 5.87 -6.16
N PRO A 301 -1.73 5.18 -7.31
CA PRO A 301 -0.79 4.07 -7.47
C PRO A 301 0.67 4.49 -7.36
N ILE A 302 1.49 3.62 -6.77
CA ILE A 302 2.96 3.71 -6.82
C ILE A 302 3.48 2.64 -7.77
N ILE A 303 4.34 3.03 -8.72
CA ILE A 303 4.94 2.13 -9.70
C ILE A 303 6.46 2.21 -9.58
N VAL A 304 7.11 1.05 -9.59
CA VAL A 304 8.57 0.93 -9.55
C VAL A 304 9.03 -0.09 -10.58
N ASP A 305 9.99 0.29 -11.40
CA ASP A 305 10.67 -0.60 -12.35
C ASP A 305 12.08 -0.92 -11.88
N PHE A 306 12.46 -2.18 -11.91
CA PHE A 306 13.82 -2.60 -11.60
C PHE A 306 14.33 -3.69 -12.55
N ALA A 307 15.66 -3.84 -12.60
CA ALA A 307 16.35 -4.84 -13.39
C ALA A 307 16.93 -5.93 -12.48
N LEU A 308 16.41 -7.15 -12.63
CA LEU A 308 16.85 -8.34 -11.89
C LEU A 308 17.67 -9.28 -12.76
#